data_3a0d2bb9e397d661c7d0cbbb06e5e74a
#
_entry.id   3a0d2bb9e397d661c7d0cbbb06e5e74a
#
_cell.length_a   1.000
_cell.length_b   1.000
_cell.length_c   1.000
_cell.angle_alpha   90.00
_cell.angle_beta   90.00
_cell.angle_gamma   90.00
#
_symmetry.space_group_name_H-M   'P 1'
#
loop_
_entity.id
_entity.type
_entity.pdbx_description
1 polymer ?
#
loop_
_entity_poly.entity_id
_entity_poly.type
_entity_poly.pdbx_seq_one_letter_code
_entity_poly.pdbx_strand_id
1 'polypeptide(L)'
;MFSFLRSYFSNDLAIDLGTANTLIYVRGLGIVLDEPSVVAIRQQGGPNAKKNIQAVGKEAKQMLGKVPGNIEAIRPMKDGVIADFTVTEQMLKQFIRMVHDTKLFKPSPRIIICVPCGSTQVERRAIRESALGAGASQVFLDRKSTRL
;
A
#
# COMPACT_ATOMS: atom_id res chain seq x y z
N MET A 1 -7.87 31.21 -12.51
CA MET A 1 -7.30 30.59 -13.74
C MET A 1 -6.28 29.49 -13.41
N PHE A 2 -5.39 29.69 -12.45
CA PHE A 2 -4.47 28.64 -12.00
C PHE A 2 -5.10 27.53 -11.14
N SER A 3 -6.24 27.79 -10.47
CA SER A 3 -6.96 26.77 -9.72
C SER A 3 -7.56 25.68 -10.61
N PHE A 4 -7.93 26.00 -11.84
CA PHE A 4 -8.41 25.05 -12.84
C PHE A 4 -7.29 24.11 -13.31
N LEU A 5 -6.10 24.65 -13.61
CA LEU A 5 -4.92 23.87 -13.94
C LEU A 5 -4.45 23.02 -12.76
N ARG A 6 -4.55 23.54 -11.54
CA ARG A 6 -4.23 22.82 -10.32
C ARG A 6 -5.17 21.64 -10.06
N SER A 7 -6.45 21.81 -10.36
CA SER A 7 -7.46 20.75 -10.34
C SER A 7 -7.20 19.68 -11.43
N TYR A 8 -6.68 20.09 -12.57
CA TYR A 8 -6.37 19.19 -13.67
C TYR A 8 -5.08 18.39 -13.45
N PHE A 9 -4.12 18.97 -12.72
CA PHE A 9 -2.82 18.37 -12.42
C PHE A 9 -2.69 17.80 -11.00
N SER A 10 -3.68 18.03 -10.11
CA SER A 10 -3.70 17.43 -8.79
C SER A 10 -4.23 16.00 -8.87
N ASN A 11 -3.32 15.07 -8.89
CA ASN A 11 -3.66 13.66 -8.86
C ASN A 11 -3.94 13.24 -7.42
N ASP A 12 -5.22 13.31 -7.04
CA ASP A 12 -5.65 12.77 -5.74
C ASP A 12 -5.76 11.26 -5.87
N LEU A 13 -5.05 10.55 -4.98
CA LEU A 13 -5.09 9.11 -4.86
C LEU A 13 -5.95 8.71 -3.67
N ALA A 14 -6.77 7.71 -3.84
CA ALA A 14 -7.44 7.03 -2.74
C ALA A 14 -6.93 5.58 -2.69
N ILE A 15 -6.43 5.16 -1.54
CA ILE A 15 -5.91 3.82 -1.32
C ILE A 15 -6.81 3.10 -0.33
N ASP A 16 -7.31 1.94 -0.72
CA ASP A 16 -8.05 1.05 0.15
C ASP A 16 -7.17 -0.15 0.53
N LEU A 17 -6.69 -0.15 1.79
CA LEU A 17 -5.93 -1.26 2.36
C LEU A 17 -6.90 -2.35 2.83
N GLY A 18 -7.17 -3.31 1.95
CA GLY A 18 -8.03 -4.44 2.24
C GLY A 18 -7.27 -5.68 2.70
N THR A 19 -7.93 -6.56 3.43
CA THR A 19 -7.37 -7.85 3.86
C THR A 19 -7.01 -8.74 2.67
N ALA A 20 -7.88 -8.80 1.68
CA ALA A 20 -7.66 -9.62 0.49
C ALA A 20 -6.92 -8.86 -0.62
N ASN A 21 -7.39 -7.66 -0.94
CA ASN A 21 -6.86 -6.84 -2.02
C ASN A 21 -6.64 -5.41 -1.56
N THR A 22 -5.62 -4.77 -2.12
CA THR A 22 -5.37 -3.33 -2.02
C THR A 22 -5.74 -2.67 -3.33
N LEU A 23 -6.55 -1.63 -3.25
CA LEU A 23 -7.01 -0.86 -4.41
C LEU A 23 -6.42 0.54 -4.37
N ILE A 24 -6.00 1.06 -5.52
CA ILE A 24 -5.64 2.46 -5.68
C ILE A 24 -6.54 3.06 -6.76
N TYR A 25 -7.24 4.10 -6.36
CA TYR A 25 -8.12 4.88 -7.22
C TYR A 25 -7.50 6.25 -7.49
N VAL A 26 -7.54 6.69 -8.73
CA VAL A 26 -7.10 8.01 -9.15
C VAL A 26 -8.30 8.79 -9.66
N ARG A 27 -8.46 9.99 -9.15
CA ARG A 27 -9.52 10.88 -9.59
C ARG A 27 -9.44 11.13 -11.09
N GLY A 28 -10.52 10.82 -11.80
CA GLY A 28 -10.61 10.99 -13.26
C GLY A 28 -10.15 9.77 -14.06
N LEU A 29 -9.39 8.84 -13.48
CA LEU A 29 -8.92 7.63 -14.15
C LEU A 29 -9.59 6.35 -13.64
N GLY A 30 -10.19 6.38 -12.44
CA GLY A 30 -10.76 5.20 -11.81
C GLY A 30 -9.72 4.36 -11.07
N ILE A 31 -9.98 3.05 -10.95
CA ILE A 31 -9.07 2.12 -10.29
C ILE A 31 -7.86 1.86 -11.19
N VAL A 32 -6.69 2.26 -10.75
CA VAL A 32 -5.42 2.12 -11.47
C VAL A 32 -4.56 0.97 -10.94
N LEU A 33 -4.86 0.49 -9.75
CA LEU A 33 -4.18 -0.65 -9.15
C LEU A 33 -5.19 -1.48 -8.37
N ASP A 34 -5.22 -2.77 -8.67
CA ASP A 34 -5.99 -3.79 -7.95
C ASP A 34 -5.07 -5.00 -7.78
N GLU A 35 -4.47 -5.09 -6.60
CA GLU A 35 -3.48 -6.10 -6.30
C GLU A 35 -3.83 -6.86 -5.02
N PRO A 36 -3.59 -8.18 -4.99
CA PRO A 36 -3.71 -8.93 -3.74
C PRO A 36 -2.82 -8.34 -2.65
N SER A 37 -3.32 -8.29 -1.42
CA SER A 37 -2.54 -7.88 -0.25
C SER A 37 -1.65 -9.03 0.21
N VAL A 38 -0.66 -9.36 -0.62
CA VAL A 38 0.30 -10.46 -0.42
C VAL A 38 1.71 -9.94 -0.67
N VAL A 39 2.65 -10.38 0.15
CA VAL A 39 4.05 -10.01 0.04
C VAL A 39 4.92 -11.26 0.12
N ALA A 40 5.84 -11.41 -0.81
CA ALA A 40 6.87 -12.44 -0.77
C ALA A 40 8.12 -11.88 -0.11
N ILE A 41 8.53 -12.48 1.00
CA ILE A 41 9.70 -12.09 1.77
C ILE A 41 10.76 -13.19 1.75
N ARG A 42 12.02 -12.79 1.65
CA ARG A 42 13.14 -13.71 1.85
C ARG A 42 13.63 -13.56 3.27
N GLN A 43 13.66 -14.68 4.00
CA GLN A 43 14.30 -14.76 5.30
C GLN A 43 15.76 -15.16 5.12
N GLN A 44 16.67 -14.22 5.29
CA GLN A 44 18.11 -14.49 5.34
C GLN A 44 18.58 -14.22 6.76
N GLY A 45 18.89 -15.29 7.48
CA GLY A 45 19.38 -15.18 8.87
C GLY A 45 18.32 -15.49 9.92
N GLY A 46 18.68 -15.41 11.20
CA GLY A 46 17.84 -15.77 12.33
C GLY A 46 16.57 -14.93 12.50
N PRO A 47 15.84 -15.15 13.60
CA PRO A 47 14.50 -14.55 13.83
C PRO A 47 14.45 -13.03 13.81
N ASN A 48 15.59 -12.35 13.95
CA ASN A 48 15.70 -10.88 13.93
C ASN A 48 16.27 -10.31 12.61
N ALA A 49 16.41 -11.14 11.58
CA ALA A 49 16.94 -10.67 10.30
C ALA A 49 15.96 -9.75 9.58
N LYS A 50 16.49 -8.75 8.89
CA LYS A 50 15.68 -7.86 8.05
C LYS A 50 14.90 -8.67 7.03
N LYS A 51 13.58 -8.51 7.04
CA LYS A 51 12.68 -9.08 6.04
C LYS A 51 12.93 -8.38 4.71
N ASN A 52 13.46 -9.11 3.75
CA ASN A 52 13.77 -8.59 2.43
C ASN A 52 12.62 -8.90 1.48
N ILE A 53 11.92 -7.86 1.01
CA ILE A 53 10.79 -8.01 0.12
C ILE A 53 11.28 -8.37 -1.28
N GLN A 54 10.77 -9.48 -1.81
CA GLN A 54 11.09 -9.97 -3.14
C GLN A 54 10.01 -9.57 -4.16
N ALA A 55 8.76 -9.60 -3.76
CA ALA A 55 7.62 -9.27 -4.61
C ALA A 55 6.42 -8.85 -3.78
N VAL A 56 5.49 -8.15 -4.42
CA VAL A 56 4.19 -7.74 -3.83
C VAL A 56 3.06 -8.04 -4.80
N GLY A 57 1.84 -8.13 -4.29
CA GLY A 57 0.64 -8.26 -5.10
C GLY A 57 0.55 -9.58 -5.87
N LYS A 58 0.16 -9.50 -7.13
CA LYS A 58 -0.03 -10.66 -8.01
C LYS A 58 1.23 -11.50 -8.17
N GLU A 59 2.36 -10.83 -8.30
CA GLU A 59 3.67 -11.51 -8.40
C GLU A 59 3.96 -12.32 -7.13
N ALA A 60 3.77 -11.75 -5.96
CA ALA A 60 3.91 -12.46 -4.70
C ALA A 60 2.91 -13.62 -4.56
N LYS A 61 1.68 -13.43 -5.01
CA LYS A 61 0.65 -14.48 -4.98
C LYS A 61 1.02 -15.67 -5.87
N GLN A 62 1.63 -15.42 -7.02
CA GLN A 62 2.12 -16.49 -7.91
C GLN A 62 3.24 -17.32 -7.30
N MET A 63 3.98 -16.75 -6.35
CA MET A 63 5.05 -17.43 -5.63
C MET A 63 4.53 -18.35 -4.50
N LEU A 64 3.26 -18.26 -4.13
CA LEU A 64 2.66 -19.11 -3.11
C LEU A 64 2.80 -20.60 -3.48
N GLY A 65 3.48 -21.35 -2.63
CA GLY A 65 3.67 -22.80 -2.80
C GLY A 65 4.65 -23.25 -3.90
N LYS A 66 5.33 -22.29 -4.58
CA LYS A 66 6.22 -22.58 -5.71
C LYS A 66 7.67 -22.11 -5.52
N VAL A 67 8.00 -21.59 -4.35
CA VAL A 67 9.28 -20.95 -4.09
C VAL A 67 10.23 -21.83 -3.27
N PRO A 68 11.57 -21.70 -3.50
CA PRO A 68 12.57 -22.32 -2.65
C PRO A 68 12.36 -21.95 -1.18
N GLY A 69 12.70 -22.85 -0.27
CA GLY A 69 12.37 -22.79 1.17
C GLY A 69 12.86 -21.58 1.98
N ASN A 70 13.50 -20.60 1.33
CA ASN A 70 13.90 -19.34 1.96
C ASN A 70 13.02 -18.15 1.59
N ILE A 71 11.98 -18.34 0.78
CA ILE A 71 11.02 -17.32 0.43
C ILE A 71 9.64 -17.73 0.95
N GLU A 72 9.01 -16.83 1.67
CA GLU A 72 7.68 -17.03 2.24
C GLU A 72 6.75 -15.93 1.70
N ALA A 73 5.57 -16.34 1.23
CA ALA A 73 4.53 -15.39 0.87
C ALA A 73 3.54 -15.25 2.02
N ILE A 74 3.38 -14.03 2.51
CA ILE A 74 2.53 -13.73 3.67
C ILE A 74 1.45 -12.72 3.33
N ARG A 75 0.36 -12.77 4.07
CA ARG A 75 -0.68 -11.74 4.08
C ARG A 75 -0.47 -10.84 5.28
N PRO A 76 -0.01 -9.59 5.08
CA PRO A 76 0.31 -8.70 6.20
C PRO A 76 -0.92 -8.17 6.92
N MET A 77 -2.10 -8.30 6.30
CA MET A 77 -3.37 -7.94 6.92
C MET A 77 -4.28 -9.15 7.01
N LYS A 78 -4.92 -9.32 8.17
CA LYS A 78 -5.79 -10.45 8.46
C LYS A 78 -6.99 -9.98 9.29
N ASP A 79 -8.19 -10.39 8.89
CA ASP A 79 -9.44 -10.10 9.61
C ASP A 79 -9.65 -8.60 9.91
N GLY A 80 -9.30 -7.73 8.97
CA GLY A 80 -9.43 -6.29 9.13
C GLY A 80 -8.41 -5.66 10.10
N VAL A 81 -7.34 -6.37 10.40
CA VAL A 81 -6.26 -5.92 11.30
C VAL A 81 -4.91 -6.04 10.60
N ILE A 82 -3.99 -5.15 10.94
CA ILE A 82 -2.60 -5.24 10.49
C ILE A 82 -1.89 -6.28 11.34
N ALA A 83 -1.56 -7.42 10.76
CA ALA A 83 -0.86 -8.51 11.44
C ALA A 83 0.66 -8.30 11.43
N ASP A 84 1.20 -7.75 10.34
CA ASP A 84 2.62 -7.38 10.23
C ASP A 84 2.73 -5.95 9.69
N PHE A 85 3.04 -5.04 10.58
CA PHE A 85 3.11 -3.62 10.27
C PHE A 85 4.24 -3.27 9.30
N THR A 86 5.45 -3.78 9.54
CA THR A 86 6.62 -3.49 8.71
C THR A 86 6.41 -3.95 7.26
N VAL A 87 5.83 -5.12 7.09
CA VAL A 87 5.53 -5.67 5.76
C VAL A 87 4.41 -4.89 5.08
N THR A 88 3.37 -4.49 5.82
CA THR A 88 2.29 -3.63 5.29
C THR A 88 2.84 -2.29 4.79
N GLU A 89 3.72 -1.67 5.56
CA GLU A 89 4.38 -0.43 5.20
C GLU A 89 5.17 -0.56 3.89
N GLN A 90 5.95 -1.60 3.76
CA GLN A 90 6.74 -1.85 2.56
C GLN A 90 5.86 -2.18 1.34
N MET A 91 4.81 -2.95 1.54
CA MET A 91 3.82 -3.23 0.49
C MET A 91 3.17 -1.94 -0.01
N LEU A 92 2.73 -1.07 0.89
CA LEU A 92 2.14 0.21 0.55
C LEU A 92 3.10 1.09 -0.26
N LYS A 93 4.35 1.19 0.15
CA LYS A 93 5.38 1.93 -0.58
C LYS A 93 5.57 1.39 -1.99
N GLN A 94 5.61 0.07 -2.16
CA GLN A 94 5.76 -0.55 -3.47
C GLN A 94 4.56 -0.26 -4.38
N PHE A 95 3.34 -0.37 -3.86
CA PHE A 95 2.14 -0.08 -4.64
C PHE A 95 2.06 1.40 -5.06
N ILE A 96 2.41 2.32 -4.18
CA ILE A 96 2.47 3.74 -4.52
C ILE A 96 3.50 3.98 -5.62
N ARG A 97 4.68 3.37 -5.54
CA ARG A 97 5.72 3.47 -6.58
C ARG A 97 5.25 2.90 -7.91
N MET A 98 4.57 1.77 -7.92
CA MET A 98 4.02 1.18 -9.15
C MET A 98 3.08 2.15 -9.88
N VAL A 99 2.27 2.89 -9.13
CA VAL A 99 1.38 3.91 -9.71
C VAL A 99 2.17 5.15 -10.17
N HIS A 100 3.19 5.57 -9.44
CA HIS A 100 4.05 6.69 -9.81
C HIS A 100 4.86 6.44 -11.09
N ASP A 101 5.37 5.24 -11.28
CA ASP A 101 6.21 4.88 -12.42
C ASP A 101 5.47 4.90 -13.76
N THR A 102 4.15 4.98 -13.75
CA THR A 102 3.34 5.03 -14.98
C THR A 102 3.38 6.36 -15.72
N LYS A 103 4.28 7.28 -15.39
CA LYS A 103 4.48 8.61 -16.00
C LYS A 103 3.26 9.55 -15.98
N LEU A 104 2.16 9.13 -15.40
CA LEU A 104 0.93 9.91 -15.35
C LEU A 104 0.93 10.93 -14.22
N PHE A 105 1.96 10.94 -13.37
CA PHE A 105 1.94 11.68 -12.11
C PHE A 105 3.19 12.53 -11.89
N LYS A 106 3.07 13.77 -12.21
CA LYS A 106 3.89 14.89 -11.74
C LYS A 106 2.93 16.03 -11.48
N PRO A 107 2.72 16.51 -10.33
CA PRO A 107 3.48 16.60 -9.08
C PRO A 107 3.00 15.62 -8.00
N SER A 108 3.61 15.72 -6.80
CA SER A 108 3.31 14.90 -5.63
C SER A 108 1.81 14.85 -5.30
N PRO A 109 1.18 13.68 -5.31
CA PRO A 109 -0.27 13.56 -5.09
C PRO A 109 -0.65 13.77 -3.63
N ARG A 110 -1.92 14.17 -3.41
CA ARG A 110 -2.58 14.00 -2.13
C ARG A 110 -3.14 12.59 -2.05
N ILE A 111 -2.94 11.94 -0.93
CA ILE A 111 -3.35 10.55 -0.74
C ILE A 111 -4.33 10.44 0.43
N ILE A 112 -5.47 9.80 0.17
CA ILE A 112 -6.40 9.37 1.20
C ILE A 112 -6.25 7.87 1.35
N ILE A 113 -5.96 7.39 2.55
CA ILE A 113 -5.79 5.97 2.83
C ILE A 113 -6.90 5.50 3.75
N CYS A 114 -7.69 4.54 3.30
CA CYS A 114 -8.65 3.84 4.13
C CYS A 114 -7.93 2.70 4.86
N VAL A 115 -7.81 2.84 6.18
CA VAL A 115 -7.14 1.88 7.05
C VAL A 115 -8.14 0.96 7.73
N PRO A 116 -7.74 -0.27 8.10
CA PRO A 116 -8.59 -1.15 8.89
C PRO A 116 -9.04 -0.49 10.20
N CYS A 117 -10.28 -0.75 10.63
CA CYS A 117 -10.85 -0.13 11.82
C CYS A 117 -10.09 -0.49 13.11
N GLY A 118 -9.46 -1.64 13.17
CA GLY A 118 -8.62 -2.09 14.28
C GLY A 118 -7.22 -1.49 14.35
N SER A 119 -6.87 -0.57 13.42
CA SER A 119 -5.54 0.03 13.42
C SER A 119 -5.31 0.95 14.62
N THR A 120 -4.17 0.77 15.28
CA THR A 120 -3.73 1.64 16.38
C THR A 120 -3.29 3.01 15.88
N GLN A 121 -3.16 3.98 16.79
CA GLN A 121 -2.63 5.30 16.43
C GLN A 121 -1.21 5.24 15.90
N VAL A 122 -0.38 4.37 16.47
CA VAL A 122 1.01 4.17 16.04
C VAL A 122 1.07 3.62 14.62
N GLU A 123 0.26 2.61 14.32
CA GLU A 123 0.15 2.03 12.97
C GLU A 123 -0.34 3.05 11.95
N ARG A 124 -1.36 3.82 12.28
CA ARG A 124 -1.88 4.88 11.40
C ARG A 124 -0.84 5.95 11.11
N ARG A 125 -0.13 6.41 12.15
CA ARG A 125 0.93 7.40 11.99
C ARG A 125 2.03 6.89 11.06
N ALA A 126 2.43 5.67 11.22
CA ALA A 126 3.49 5.09 10.42
C ALA A 126 3.05 4.79 8.97
N ILE A 127 1.79 4.41 8.73
CA ILE A 127 1.22 4.34 7.37
C ILE A 127 1.27 5.73 6.72
N ARG A 128 0.89 6.77 7.45
CA ARG A 128 0.96 8.15 6.97
C ARG A 128 2.39 8.55 6.60
N GLU A 129 3.35 8.29 7.48
CA GLU A 129 4.76 8.59 7.22
C GLU A 129 5.31 7.81 6.03
N SER A 130 4.88 6.56 5.86
CA SER A 130 5.26 5.73 4.72
C SER A 130 4.78 6.29 3.39
N ALA A 131 3.54 6.76 3.34
CA ALA A 131 2.99 7.38 2.15
C ALA A 131 3.67 8.72 1.84
N LEU A 132 3.98 9.52 2.85
CA LEU A 132 4.76 10.76 2.70
C LEU A 132 6.17 10.44 2.17
N GLY A 133 6.83 9.42 2.70
CA GLY A 133 8.13 8.96 2.24
C GLY A 133 8.13 8.39 0.81
N ALA A 134 6.99 7.90 0.34
CA ALA A 134 6.82 7.42 -1.04
C ALA A 134 6.56 8.56 -2.04
N GLY A 135 6.45 9.81 -1.60
CA GLY A 135 6.31 10.99 -2.47
C GLY A 135 4.99 11.73 -2.39
N ALA A 136 4.10 11.38 -1.46
CA ALA A 136 2.86 12.12 -1.25
C ALA A 136 3.12 13.53 -0.71
N SER A 137 2.36 14.51 -1.19
CA SER A 137 2.40 15.88 -0.67
C SER A 137 1.60 16.01 0.63
N GLN A 138 0.47 15.34 0.72
CA GLN A 138 -0.42 15.30 1.89
C GLN A 138 -1.05 13.91 2.00
N VAL A 139 -1.22 13.46 3.23
CA VAL A 139 -1.84 12.16 3.51
C VAL A 139 -2.95 12.33 4.53
N PHE A 140 -4.13 11.83 4.20
CA PHE A 140 -5.29 11.76 5.07
C PHE A 140 -5.61 10.29 5.33
N LEU A 141 -5.90 9.97 6.57
CA LEU A 141 -6.30 8.62 6.95
C LEU A 141 -7.79 8.60 7.30
N ASP A 142 -8.50 7.67 6.71
CA ASP A 142 -9.89 7.40 7.03
C ASP A 142 -10.03 5.98 7.57
N ARG A 143 -10.99 5.77 8.47
CA ARG A 143 -11.30 4.45 8.99
C ARG A 143 -12.37 3.81 8.12
N LYS A 144 -12.14 2.57 7.70
CA LYS A 144 -13.22 1.78 7.12
C LYS A 144 -14.36 1.69 8.13
N SER A 145 -15.50 2.25 7.77
CA SER A 145 -16.72 2.05 8.54
C SER A 145 -17.15 0.60 8.42
N THR A 146 -17.13 -0.14 9.52
CA THR A 146 -17.79 -1.44 9.62
C THR A 146 -19.30 -1.23 9.76
N ARG A 147 -19.94 -0.71 8.74
CA ARG A 147 -21.38 -0.84 8.63
C ARG A 147 -21.69 -2.19 8.02
N LEU A 148 -22.12 -3.05 8.89
CA LEU A 148 -22.89 -4.21 8.47
C LEU A 148 -24.21 -3.74 7.87
#